data_7e54085968ba0d43ceb55f1261a47ba4
#
_entry.id   7e54085968ba0d43ceb55f1261a47ba4
#
_cell.length_a   1.000
_cell.length_b   1.000
_cell.length_c   1.000
_cell.angle_alpha   90.00
_cell.angle_beta   90.00
_cell.angle_gamma   90.00
#
_symmetry.space_group_name_H-M   'P 1'
#
loop_
_entity.id
_entity.type
_entity.pdbx_description
1 polymer ?
#
loop_
_entity_poly.entity_id
_entity_poly.type
_entity_poly.pdbx_seq_one_letter_code
_entity_poly.pdbx_strand_id
1 'polypeptide(L)'
;MPLDELGSRFNYVAKADASERPRVNGTAHPTVKPLDLMRWLVRLVTPPGGTVLEPFAGSGTTVEACIIEGFQCIAIEREADYLPLIRQRIDRRRDPVEALRGQAADLGLFDLLGGEGA
;
A
#
# COMPACT_ATOMS: atom_id res chain seq x y z
N MET A 1 -15.20 12.78 3.49
CA MET A 1 -16.48 12.29 3.47
C MET A 1 -17.40 13.21 4.11
N PRO A 2 -18.27 13.66 3.41
CA PRO A 2 -19.12 14.67 3.89
C PRO A 2 -20.15 14.19 4.81
N LEU A 3 -20.16 13.01 5.22
CA LEU A 3 -21.10 12.63 5.99
C LEU A 3 -21.26 13.44 7.03
N ASP A 4 -21.98 14.16 6.64
CA ASP A 4 -22.63 14.71 7.53
C ASP A 4 -21.99 14.48 8.77
N GLU A 5 -21.16 15.25 8.81
CA GLU A 5 -20.64 15.64 9.95
C GLU A 5 -21.56 15.64 11.09
N LEU A 6 -22.76 15.32 10.85
CA LEU A 6 -23.74 15.20 11.86
C LEU A 6 -23.63 13.91 12.61
N GLY A 7 -22.51 13.25 12.44
CA GLY A 7 -22.31 12.12 13.25
C GLY A 7 -23.02 10.89 12.73
N SER A 8 -22.90 10.65 11.46
CA SER A 8 -23.28 9.35 10.97
C SER A 8 -22.56 8.28 11.76
N ARG A 9 -23.29 7.34 12.26
CA ARG A 9 -22.77 6.19 12.97
C ARG A 9 -22.16 5.16 12.02
N PHE A 10 -22.20 5.41 10.71
CA PHE A 10 -21.74 4.52 9.71
C PHE A 10 -20.60 5.16 8.94
N ASN A 11 -19.50 4.46 8.86
CA ASN A 11 -18.39 4.81 7.98
C ASN A 11 -18.49 3.91 6.75
N TYR A 12 -19.02 4.44 5.65
CA TYR A 12 -19.09 3.67 4.43
C TYR A 12 -17.81 3.82 3.63
N VAL A 13 -17.18 2.69 3.34
CA VAL A 13 -16.02 2.61 2.46
C VAL A 13 -16.31 1.58 1.38
N ALA A 14 -16.11 1.96 0.14
CA ALA A 14 -16.31 1.06 -1.00
C ALA A 14 -15.26 -0.07 -0.98
N LYS A 15 -15.61 -1.19 -1.61
CA LYS A 15 -14.64 -2.27 -1.82
C LYS A 15 -13.45 -1.75 -2.61
N ALA A 16 -12.30 -2.37 -2.39
CA ALA A 16 -11.11 -2.08 -3.17
C ALA A 16 -11.39 -2.22 -4.67
N ASP A 17 -11.07 -1.20 -5.43
CA ASP A 17 -11.20 -1.23 -6.88
C ASP A 17 -9.92 -1.79 -7.55
N ALA A 18 -9.91 -1.81 -8.87
CA ALA A 18 -8.79 -2.37 -9.62
C ALA A 18 -7.46 -1.65 -9.34
N SER A 19 -7.51 -0.34 -9.08
CA SER A 19 -6.31 0.44 -8.78
C SER A 19 -5.69 0.11 -7.44
N GLU A 20 -6.49 -0.38 -6.51
CA GLU A 20 -6.03 -0.77 -5.18
C GLU A 20 -5.56 -2.23 -5.11
N ARG A 21 -5.78 -2.99 -6.17
CA ARG A 21 -5.45 -4.42 -6.20
C ARG A 21 -4.12 -4.64 -6.90
N PRO A 22 -3.01 -4.75 -6.14
CA PRO A 22 -1.71 -4.92 -6.75
C PRO A 22 -1.59 -6.26 -7.47
N ARG A 23 -0.84 -6.25 -8.57
CA ARG A 23 -0.54 -7.45 -9.34
C ARG A 23 0.91 -7.39 -9.79
N VAL A 24 1.65 -8.44 -9.50
CA VAL A 24 3.06 -8.55 -9.88
C VAL A 24 3.30 -9.93 -10.51
N ASN A 25 3.83 -9.95 -11.71
CA ASN A 25 4.11 -11.20 -12.45
C ASN A 25 2.91 -12.15 -12.51
N GLY A 26 1.73 -11.61 -12.71
CA GLY A 26 0.50 -12.40 -12.76
C GLY A 26 -0.06 -12.81 -11.39
N THR A 27 0.68 -12.59 -10.32
CA THR A 27 0.22 -12.88 -8.97
C THR A 27 -0.63 -11.74 -8.42
N ALA A 28 -1.79 -12.08 -7.90
CA ALA A 28 -2.67 -11.16 -7.20
C ALA A 28 -3.20 -11.83 -5.93
N HIS A 29 -3.43 -11.04 -4.90
CA HIS A 29 -4.04 -11.56 -3.69
C HIS A 29 -5.54 -11.73 -3.91
N PRO A 30 -6.15 -12.85 -3.50
CA PRO A 30 -7.58 -13.10 -3.72
C PRO A 30 -8.49 -12.12 -2.96
N THR A 31 -8.04 -11.59 -1.85
CA THR A 31 -8.81 -10.64 -1.04
C THR A 31 -7.96 -9.42 -0.74
N VAL A 32 -8.43 -8.26 -1.18
CA VAL A 32 -7.73 -6.99 -0.94
C VAL A 32 -8.66 -6.08 -0.13
N LYS A 33 -8.21 -5.63 1.03
CA LYS A 33 -8.97 -4.72 1.86
C LYS A 33 -8.94 -3.32 1.28
N PRO A 34 -10.03 -2.55 1.39
CA PRO A 34 -10.03 -1.15 0.97
C PRO A 34 -9.02 -0.32 1.77
N LEU A 35 -8.22 0.46 1.06
CA LEU A 35 -7.18 1.28 1.67
C LEU A 35 -7.76 2.30 2.66
N ASP A 36 -8.82 2.97 2.29
CA ASP A 36 -9.45 3.99 3.14
C ASP A 36 -9.97 3.42 4.45
N LEU A 37 -10.51 2.20 4.42
CA LEU A 37 -10.93 1.51 5.62
C LEU A 37 -9.75 1.25 6.56
N MET A 38 -8.65 0.75 6.00
CA MET A 38 -7.46 0.44 6.81
C MET A 38 -6.80 1.71 7.34
N ARG A 39 -6.80 2.80 6.58
CA ARG A 39 -6.33 4.10 7.06
C ARG A 39 -7.14 4.58 8.27
N TRP A 40 -8.45 4.47 8.18
CA TRP A 40 -9.33 4.83 9.30
C TRP A 40 -9.07 3.97 10.53
N LEU A 41 -8.94 2.66 10.34
CA LEU A 41 -8.70 1.72 11.45
C LEU A 41 -7.34 1.97 12.13
N VAL A 42 -6.26 2.15 11.37
CA VAL A 42 -4.96 2.39 11.99
C VAL A 42 -4.92 3.71 12.76
N ARG A 43 -5.60 4.74 12.28
CA ARG A 43 -5.75 6.00 13.03
C ARG A 43 -6.53 5.80 14.32
N LEU A 44 -7.55 4.96 14.29
CA LEU A 44 -8.41 4.73 15.44
C LEU A 44 -7.67 4.05 16.59
N VAL A 45 -6.79 3.11 16.26
CA VAL A 45 -6.17 2.23 17.27
C VAL A 45 -4.71 2.58 17.60
N THR A 46 -4.10 3.52 16.88
CA THR A 46 -2.67 3.79 17.01
C THR A 46 -2.44 5.23 17.42
N PRO A 47 -1.71 5.47 18.52
CA PRO A 47 -1.35 6.83 18.91
C PRO A 47 -0.33 7.42 17.93
N PRO A 48 -0.23 8.77 17.84
CA PRO A 48 0.76 9.42 16.98
C PRO A 48 2.18 8.87 17.20
N GLY A 49 2.86 8.54 16.10
CA GLY A 49 4.21 7.97 16.16
C GLY A 49 4.26 6.51 16.58
N GLY A 50 3.13 5.87 16.77
CA GLY A 50 3.05 4.48 17.19
C GLY A 50 3.45 3.48 16.11
N THR A 51 3.55 2.22 16.51
CA THR A 51 3.91 1.10 15.64
C THR A 51 2.75 0.12 15.56
N VAL A 52 2.38 -0.23 14.34
CA VAL A 52 1.34 -1.22 14.06
C VAL A 52 2.00 -2.57 13.78
N LEU A 53 1.52 -3.62 14.42
CA LEU A 53 1.91 -4.98 14.09
C LEU A 53 0.83 -5.61 13.21
N GLU A 54 1.19 -6.01 12.00
CA GLU A 54 0.29 -6.68 11.06
C GLU A 54 0.82 -8.09 10.76
N PRO A 55 0.34 -9.11 11.48
CA PRO A 55 0.85 -10.48 11.31
C PRO A 55 0.32 -11.19 10.07
N PHE A 56 -0.65 -10.61 9.38
CA PHE A 56 -1.28 -11.19 8.19
C PHE A 56 -1.33 -10.15 7.07
N ALA A 57 -0.16 -9.74 6.62
CA ALA A 57 -0.04 -8.58 5.73
C ALA A 57 -0.75 -8.72 4.38
N GLY A 58 -0.84 -9.94 3.85
CA GLY A 58 -1.54 -10.22 2.60
C GLY A 58 -1.00 -9.41 1.43
N SER A 59 -1.85 -8.57 0.86
CA SER A 59 -1.46 -7.68 -0.25
C SER A 59 -0.78 -6.39 0.19
N GLY A 60 -0.67 -6.14 1.50
CA GLY A 60 0.01 -4.98 2.04
C GLY A 60 -0.84 -3.72 2.24
N THR A 61 -2.16 -3.84 2.26
CA THR A 61 -3.03 -2.68 2.45
C THR A 61 -2.76 -1.96 3.78
N THR A 62 -2.60 -2.71 4.87
CA THR A 62 -2.29 -2.13 6.18
C THR A 62 -0.93 -1.43 6.19
N VAL A 63 0.06 -2.02 5.51
CA VAL A 63 1.39 -1.42 5.38
C VAL A 63 1.30 -0.08 4.67
N GLU A 64 0.60 -0.03 3.55
CA GLU A 64 0.38 1.21 2.79
C GLU A 64 -0.37 2.26 3.62
N ALA A 65 -1.40 1.84 4.34
CA ALA A 65 -2.15 2.72 5.23
C ALA A 65 -1.25 3.34 6.31
N CYS A 66 -0.38 2.56 6.92
CA CYS A 66 0.58 3.05 7.91
C CYS A 66 1.55 4.07 7.32
N ILE A 67 2.04 3.84 6.11
CA ILE A 67 2.93 4.80 5.45
C ILE A 67 2.22 6.13 5.23
N ILE A 68 1.00 6.10 4.72
CA ILE A 68 0.21 7.31 4.46
C ILE A 68 -0.08 8.07 5.75
N GLU A 69 -0.42 7.35 6.81
CA GLU A 69 -0.81 7.96 8.09
C GLU A 69 0.38 8.29 9.01
N GLY A 70 1.60 7.96 8.59
CA GLY A 70 2.80 8.31 9.36
C GLY A 70 3.11 7.39 10.53
N PHE A 71 2.60 6.16 10.50
CA PHE A 71 2.91 5.15 11.51
C PHE A 71 4.03 4.23 11.05
N GLN A 72 4.75 3.67 12.00
CA GLN A 72 5.63 2.55 11.74
C GLN A 72 4.80 1.26 11.64
N CYS A 73 5.26 0.32 10.85
CA CYS A 73 4.57 -0.95 10.68
C CYS A 73 5.56 -2.10 10.65
N ILE A 74 5.26 -3.13 11.43
CA ILE A 74 5.95 -4.41 11.34
C ILE A 74 4.94 -5.38 10.71
N ALA A 75 5.19 -5.78 9.50
CA ALA A 75 4.28 -6.62 8.74
C ALA A 75 4.90 -7.98 8.47
N ILE A 76 4.09 -9.01 8.61
CA ILE A 76 4.51 -10.40 8.44
C ILE A 76 3.59 -11.04 7.40
N GLU A 77 4.18 -11.69 6.42
CA GLU A 77 3.45 -12.48 5.43
C GLU A 77 4.13 -13.82 5.23
N ARG A 78 3.36 -14.88 5.39
CA ARG A 78 3.86 -16.26 5.26
C ARG A 78 4.09 -16.67 3.82
N GLU A 79 3.22 -16.22 2.91
CA GLU A 79 3.27 -16.62 1.51
C GLU A 79 4.26 -15.73 0.75
N ALA A 80 5.38 -16.33 0.34
CA ALA A 80 6.44 -15.59 -0.36
C ALA A 80 5.95 -14.93 -1.65
N ASP A 81 4.96 -15.53 -2.32
CA ASP A 81 4.40 -15.00 -3.56
C ASP A 81 3.71 -13.64 -3.39
N TYR A 82 3.29 -13.31 -2.18
CA TYR A 82 2.66 -12.01 -1.90
C TYR A 82 3.64 -10.91 -1.49
N LEU A 83 4.89 -11.26 -1.17
CA LEU A 83 5.89 -10.26 -0.79
C LEU A 83 6.14 -9.20 -1.87
N PRO A 84 6.19 -9.54 -3.17
CA PRO A 84 6.31 -8.54 -4.22
C PRO A 84 5.15 -7.54 -4.26
N LEU A 85 3.94 -7.98 -3.93
CA LEU A 85 2.76 -7.11 -3.86
C LEU A 85 2.93 -6.05 -2.77
N ILE A 86 3.41 -6.48 -1.61
CA ILE A 86 3.67 -5.59 -0.48
C ILE A 86 4.75 -4.59 -0.85
N ARG A 87 5.84 -5.04 -1.47
CA ARG A 87 6.92 -4.16 -1.94
C ARG A 87 6.42 -3.11 -2.90
N GLN A 88 5.63 -3.50 -3.88
CA GLN A 88 5.05 -2.56 -4.84
C GLN A 88 4.28 -1.44 -4.14
N ARG A 89 3.50 -1.78 -3.12
CA ARG A 89 2.76 -0.78 -2.34
C ARG A 89 3.68 0.14 -1.55
N ILE A 90 4.74 -0.40 -0.95
CA ILE A 90 5.72 0.39 -0.21
C ILE A 90 6.43 1.37 -1.14
N ASP A 91 6.95 0.88 -2.25
CA ASP A 91 7.74 1.67 -3.18
C ASP A 91 6.93 2.84 -3.74
N ARG A 92 5.70 2.57 -4.09
CA ARG A 92 4.79 3.59 -4.62
C ARG A 92 4.53 4.75 -3.64
N ARG A 93 4.75 4.55 -2.34
CA ARG A 93 4.48 5.55 -1.30
C ARG A 93 5.72 6.20 -0.72
N ARG A 94 6.87 5.52 -0.82
CA ARG A 94 8.11 6.04 -0.23
C ARG A 94 8.74 7.14 -1.05
N ASP A 95 8.89 6.89 -2.32
CA ASP A 95 9.48 7.85 -3.24
C ASP A 95 8.86 7.65 -4.63
N PRO A 96 7.94 8.53 -5.03
CA PRO A 96 7.33 8.43 -6.36
C PRO A 96 8.35 8.49 -7.50
N VAL A 97 9.44 9.20 -7.33
CA VAL A 97 10.50 9.30 -8.36
C VAL A 97 11.30 8.00 -8.44
N GLU A 98 11.64 7.43 -7.30
CA GLU A 98 12.33 6.15 -7.23
C GLU A 98 11.45 5.03 -7.75
N ALA A 99 10.18 5.04 -7.43
CA ALA A 99 9.20 4.08 -7.94
C ALA A 99 9.09 4.14 -9.46
N LEU A 100 9.07 5.35 -10.02
CA LEU A 100 9.06 5.54 -11.47
C LEU A 100 10.36 5.08 -12.13
N ARG A 101 11.49 5.31 -11.48
CA ARG A 101 12.79 4.81 -11.94
C ARG A 101 12.84 3.29 -11.95
N GLY A 102 12.36 2.66 -10.87
CA GLY A 102 12.27 1.21 -10.80
C GLY A 102 11.44 0.62 -11.93
N GLN A 103 10.26 1.18 -12.16
CA GLN A 103 9.39 0.76 -13.25
C GLN A 103 10.04 0.98 -14.62
N ALA A 104 10.71 2.10 -14.81
CA ALA A 104 11.42 2.39 -16.05
C ALA A 104 12.58 1.40 -16.30
N ALA A 105 13.27 1.01 -15.25
CA ALA A 105 14.34 0.01 -15.32
C ALA A 105 13.78 -1.37 -15.71
N ASP A 106 12.68 -1.77 -15.06
CA ASP A 106 12.01 -3.05 -15.35
C ASP A 106 11.50 -3.13 -16.79
N LEU A 107 11.14 -2.00 -17.36
CA LEU A 107 10.69 -1.90 -18.74
C LEU A 107 11.83 -1.67 -19.74
N GLY A 108 13.09 -1.60 -19.30
CA GLY A 108 14.23 -1.32 -20.14
C GLY A 108 14.28 0.10 -20.68
N LEU A 109 13.47 1.01 -20.14
CA LEU A 109 13.40 2.38 -20.61
C LEU A 109 14.64 3.20 -20.25
N PHE A 110 15.39 2.76 -19.27
CA PHE A 110 16.61 3.45 -18.86
C PHE A 110 17.67 3.42 -19.94
N ASP A 111 17.78 2.29 -20.65
CA ASP A 111 18.73 2.14 -21.75
C ASP A 111 18.34 3.01 -22.95
N LEU A 112 17.03 3.23 -23.13
CA LEU A 112 16.52 4.07 -24.22
C LEU A 112 16.72 5.57 -23.97
N LEU A 113 16.84 5.97 -22.70
CA LEU A 113 17.02 7.36 -22.35
C LEU A 113 18.50 7.75 -22.19
N GLY A 114 19.43 6.84 -22.54
CA GLY A 114 20.84 7.09 -22.38
C GLY A 114 21.27 7.26 -20.94
N GLY A 115 20.49 6.69 -20.03
CA GLY A 115 20.81 6.71 -18.63
C GLY A 115 21.99 5.83 -18.38
N GLU A 116 23.14 6.41 -18.49
CA GLU A 116 24.30 5.80 -17.89
C GLU A 116 24.03 5.75 -16.42
N GLY A 117 23.97 4.54 -15.89
CA GLY A 117 23.70 4.33 -14.51
C GLY A 117 24.69 5.08 -13.67
N ALA A 118 24.18 6.11 -13.18
CA ALA A 118 24.89 6.78 -12.14
C ALA A 118 24.63 6.00 -10.85
#